data_81cca8493951cd210ceb734f3cc8c266
#
_entry.id   81cca8493951cd210ceb734f3cc8c266
#
_cell.length_a   1.000
_cell.length_b   1.000
_cell.length_c   1.000
_cell.angle_alpha   90.00
_cell.angle_beta   90.00
_cell.angle_gamma   90.00
#
_symmetry.space_group_name_H-M   'P 1'
#
loop_
_entity.id
_entity.type
_entity.pdbx_description
1 polymer ?
#
loop_
_entity_poly.entity_id
_entity_poly.type
_entity_poly.pdbx_seq_one_letter_code
_entity_poly.pdbx_strand_id
1 'polypeptide(L)'
;VSADKIARRRVRGRPRTKPLATFYHQSTLATKYWRVTLPAMYLPGRVRAATEILVRHKGNNKPLTFPGLTGVGIAQFPGDNGSALFAVACEAKGKKFFVEVDDNYVDYGDELWMKRANWGEAIKGDNPHSVQGHRWIVEHSAGVIVTTRALEAVYSNLNDNVHVCRNSIHPGDWPKPAPRDETFRIGWYASNSHDRDSVLIAKAFSWASRQPNVEIVNIGHNPGWGFDRRQIEWTSDLFKPREELRRLDVGVSPLVASPLAKYRSDLKALEYAMGGAMPFLQSSEPYWEWEDKEFARMATTPDDWMRQIKWAVANRDEVRVRAQQAREYVLAERTFRTEIERWRQAIEGGEA
;
A
#
# COMPACT_ATOMS: atom_id res chain seq x y z
N VAL A 1 10.10 16.29 5.11
CA VAL A 1 10.09 15.83 6.51
C VAL A 1 9.90 14.33 6.47
N SER A 2 10.89 13.52 6.91
CA SER A 2 10.80 12.06 6.80
C SER A 2 9.66 11.47 7.65
N ALA A 3 9.07 10.36 7.21
CA ALA A 3 8.03 9.62 7.93
C ALA A 3 8.42 9.33 9.40
N ASP A 4 9.72 9.12 9.67
CA ASP A 4 10.26 8.94 11.02
C ASP A 4 10.16 10.19 11.92
N LYS A 5 10.23 11.40 11.34
CA LYS A 5 10.05 12.65 12.10
C LYS A 5 8.59 12.87 12.50
N ILE A 6 7.64 12.46 11.67
CA ILE A 6 6.20 12.56 11.96
C ILE A 6 5.81 11.55 13.05
N ALA A 7 6.30 10.31 12.95
CA ALA A 7 6.09 9.29 13.99
C ALA A 7 6.62 9.75 15.36
N ARG A 8 7.79 10.40 15.41
CA ARG A 8 8.39 10.89 16.66
C ARG A 8 7.66 12.08 17.29
N ARG A 9 7.01 12.95 16.49
CA ARG A 9 6.31 14.15 17.01
C ARG A 9 4.99 13.85 17.73
N ARG A 10 4.30 12.75 17.40
CA ARG A 10 2.96 12.42 17.92
C ARG A 10 2.93 11.49 19.13
N VAL A 11 4.07 10.96 19.56
CA VAL A 11 4.17 9.99 20.69
C VAL A 11 4.41 10.67 22.05
N ARG A 12 4.54 11.99 22.11
CA ARG A 12 4.68 12.69 23.39
C ARG A 12 3.34 12.73 24.13
N GLY A 13 3.14 11.81 25.10
CA GLY A 13 2.01 11.84 26.02
C GLY A 13 1.19 10.58 26.18
N ARG A 14 1.51 9.46 25.50
CA ARG A 14 0.83 8.18 25.77
C ARG A 14 1.40 7.48 27.00
N PRO A 15 0.56 6.83 27.84
CA PRO A 15 1.04 6.00 28.93
C PRO A 15 2.02 4.95 28.38
N ARG A 16 3.03 4.59 29.17
CA ARG A 16 4.05 3.56 28.83
C ARG A 16 3.43 2.15 28.89
N THR A 17 2.47 1.86 28.03
CA THR A 17 2.01 0.49 27.82
C THR A 17 3.13 -0.31 27.15
N LYS A 18 3.31 -1.57 27.58
CA LYS A 18 4.26 -2.47 26.90
C LYS A 18 3.82 -2.59 25.43
N PRO A 19 4.73 -2.44 24.44
CA PRO A 19 4.37 -2.61 23.05
C PRO A 19 3.78 -3.99 22.78
N LEU A 20 2.67 -4.05 22.05
CA LEU A 20 1.99 -5.29 21.67
C LEU A 20 2.75 -6.04 20.57
N ALA A 21 3.47 -5.33 19.70
CA ALA A 21 4.18 -5.93 18.58
C ALA A 21 5.53 -5.28 18.33
N THR A 22 6.45 -6.05 17.77
CA THR A 22 7.72 -5.59 17.20
C THR A 22 7.74 -5.93 15.71
N PHE A 23 7.73 -4.90 14.87
CA PHE A 23 7.76 -5.02 13.42
C PHE A 23 9.19 -5.06 12.92
N TYR A 24 9.48 -6.06 12.12
CA TYR A 24 10.69 -6.19 11.32
C TYR A 24 10.37 -5.84 9.87
N HIS A 25 11.15 -4.95 9.24
CA HIS A 25 10.94 -4.58 7.85
C HIS A 25 12.25 -4.46 7.09
N GLN A 26 12.19 -4.73 5.80
CA GLN A 26 13.31 -4.60 4.87
C GLN A 26 13.14 -3.43 3.90
N SER A 27 11.91 -2.97 3.71
CA SER A 27 11.57 -1.90 2.77
C SER A 27 11.71 -0.51 3.40
N THR A 28 12.19 0.45 2.59
CA THR A 28 12.18 1.88 2.92
C THR A 28 11.03 2.62 2.24
N LEU A 29 10.22 1.93 1.41
CA LEU A 29 9.22 2.50 0.52
C LEU A 29 7.80 2.58 1.12
N ALA A 30 6.83 2.87 0.25
CA ALA A 30 5.42 3.05 0.57
C ALA A 30 4.84 1.90 1.39
N THR A 31 5.19 0.66 1.05
CA THR A 31 4.73 -0.54 1.75
C THR A 31 5.07 -0.50 3.24
N LYS A 32 6.28 -0.06 3.61
CA LYS A 32 6.66 0.16 5.02
C LYS A 32 5.69 1.11 5.72
N TYR A 33 5.30 2.21 5.07
CA TYR A 33 4.40 3.16 5.68
C TYR A 33 3.03 2.53 5.97
N TRP A 34 2.43 1.90 4.97
CA TRP A 34 1.08 1.34 5.07
C TRP A 34 1.01 0.09 5.96
N ARG A 35 2.03 -0.78 5.90
CA ARG A 35 2.01 -2.12 6.49
C ARG A 35 2.83 -2.28 7.77
N VAL A 36 3.68 -1.31 8.09
CA VAL A 36 4.55 -1.34 9.30
C VAL A 36 4.34 -0.10 10.15
N THR A 37 4.52 1.10 9.55
CA THR A 37 4.51 2.34 10.34
C THR A 37 3.11 2.65 10.89
N LEU A 38 2.09 2.57 10.05
CA LEU A 38 0.71 2.81 10.50
C LEU A 38 0.24 1.77 11.53
N PRO A 39 0.34 0.44 11.29
CA PRO A 39 0.00 -0.53 12.32
C PRO A 39 0.72 -0.30 13.64
N ALA A 40 2.03 -0.05 13.60
CA ALA A 40 2.82 0.22 14.81
C ALA A 40 2.41 1.48 15.57
N MET A 41 1.85 2.49 14.89
CA MET A 41 1.29 3.69 15.54
C MET A 41 0.01 3.39 16.32
N TYR A 42 -0.83 2.49 15.82
CA TYR A 42 -2.14 2.19 16.40
C TYR A 42 -2.10 1.01 17.38
N LEU A 43 -1.16 0.06 17.19
CA LEU A 43 -0.98 -1.12 18.04
C LEU A 43 0.05 -0.94 19.18
N PRO A 44 0.37 0.24 19.66
CA PRO A 44 1.61 0.55 20.39
C PRO A 44 2.77 -0.40 20.03
N GLY A 45 3.19 -0.37 18.75
CA GLY A 45 4.24 -1.23 18.18
C GLY A 45 5.62 -0.58 18.19
N ARG A 46 6.67 -1.39 18.13
CA ARG A 46 8.05 -0.96 17.84
C ARG A 46 8.41 -1.33 16.42
N VAL A 47 9.03 -0.41 15.69
CA VAL A 47 9.55 -0.67 14.34
C VAL A 47 11.05 -0.88 14.41
N ARG A 48 11.55 -1.93 13.76
CA ARG A 48 12.97 -2.27 13.64
C ARG A 48 13.33 -2.52 12.19
N ALA A 49 14.42 -1.91 11.72
CA ALA A 49 14.93 -2.15 10.38
C ALA A 49 15.77 -3.44 10.31
N ALA A 50 15.71 -4.13 9.17
CA ALA A 50 16.52 -5.32 8.91
C ALA A 50 18.03 -5.06 9.11
N THR A 51 18.49 -3.88 8.70
CA THR A 51 19.89 -3.48 8.82
C THR A 51 20.40 -3.40 10.27
N GLU A 52 19.53 -3.10 11.25
CA GLU A 52 19.91 -3.08 12.67
C GLU A 52 20.24 -4.47 13.21
N ILE A 53 19.72 -5.52 12.57
CA ILE A 53 19.86 -6.91 12.97
C ILE A 53 21.16 -7.50 12.40
N LEU A 54 21.43 -7.26 11.11
CA LEU A 54 22.59 -7.80 10.40
C LEU A 54 23.93 -7.19 10.86
N VAL A 55 23.95 -5.92 11.21
CA VAL A 55 25.17 -5.22 11.66
C VAL A 55 25.72 -5.76 12.98
N ARG A 56 24.86 -6.28 13.87
CA ARG A 56 25.29 -6.82 15.16
C ARG A 56 25.84 -8.26 15.12
N HIS A 57 25.61 -8.97 14.01
CA HIS A 57 26.05 -10.36 13.85
C HIS A 57 27.44 -10.48 13.22
N LYS A 58 27.92 -9.47 12.50
CA LYS A 58 29.28 -9.48 11.92
C LYS A 58 30.34 -9.32 13.02
N GLY A 59 30.84 -10.43 13.54
CA GLY A 59 32.08 -10.46 14.30
C GLY A 59 32.07 -10.97 15.74
N ASN A 60 30.98 -11.45 16.29
CA ASN A 60 30.95 -12.03 17.64
C ASN A 60 30.08 -13.28 17.69
N ASN A 61 30.63 -14.39 18.14
CA ASN A 61 29.93 -15.65 18.48
C ASN A 61 28.93 -15.49 19.67
N LYS A 62 28.37 -14.31 19.86
CA LYS A 62 27.36 -14.10 20.89
C LYS A 62 25.99 -14.47 20.33
N PRO A 63 25.11 -15.08 21.15
CA PRO A 63 23.77 -15.42 20.72
C PRO A 63 23.05 -14.16 20.24
N LEU A 64 22.29 -14.30 19.14
CA LEU A 64 21.48 -13.25 18.55
C LEU A 64 20.55 -12.65 19.61
N THR A 65 20.92 -11.52 20.15
CA THR A 65 20.05 -10.79 21.04
C THR A 65 19.35 -9.71 20.23
N PHE A 66 18.01 -9.78 20.17
CA PHE A 66 17.18 -8.69 19.70
C PHE A 66 16.79 -7.80 20.90
N PRO A 67 17.59 -6.77 21.23
CA PRO A 67 17.24 -5.88 22.31
C PRO A 67 15.94 -5.18 21.97
N GLY A 68 14.96 -5.30 22.88
CA GLY A 68 13.67 -4.63 22.75
C GLY A 68 12.63 -5.36 21.91
N LEU A 69 12.79 -6.66 21.64
CA LEU A 69 11.70 -7.53 21.20
C LEU A 69 10.65 -7.61 22.31
N THR A 70 9.47 -7.06 22.04
CA THR A 70 8.35 -7.00 22.99
C THR A 70 7.06 -7.32 22.26
N GLY A 71 6.14 -8.02 22.94
CA GLY A 71 4.91 -8.49 22.32
C GLY A 71 5.18 -9.58 21.28
N VAL A 72 4.38 -9.64 20.22
CA VAL A 72 4.59 -10.53 19.09
C VAL A 72 5.61 -9.96 18.11
N GLY A 73 6.31 -10.83 17.36
CA GLY A 73 7.12 -10.42 16.20
C GLY A 73 6.28 -10.40 14.93
N ILE A 74 6.46 -9.38 14.08
CA ILE A 74 5.82 -9.31 12.76
C ILE A 74 6.88 -8.98 11.72
N ALA A 75 7.13 -9.90 10.77
CA ALA A 75 8.06 -9.67 9.65
C ALA A 75 7.31 -9.33 8.38
N GLN A 76 7.64 -8.19 7.78
CA GLN A 76 7.10 -7.77 6.50
C GLN A 76 7.84 -8.48 5.35
N PHE A 77 7.10 -9.12 4.46
CA PHE A 77 7.54 -9.94 3.32
C PHE A 77 8.87 -10.68 3.56
N PRO A 78 8.87 -11.62 4.51
CA PRO A 78 10.06 -12.37 4.83
C PRO A 78 10.47 -13.29 3.68
N GLY A 79 11.74 -13.65 3.63
CA GLY A 79 12.28 -14.56 2.61
C GLY A 79 13.81 -14.59 2.65
N ASP A 80 14.41 -13.80 3.53
CA ASP A 80 15.85 -13.70 3.73
C ASP A 80 16.31 -14.28 5.07
N ASN A 81 17.63 -14.42 5.22
CA ASN A 81 18.21 -14.90 6.47
C ASN A 81 17.89 -13.99 7.68
N GLY A 82 17.74 -12.69 7.46
CA GLY A 82 17.40 -11.74 8.53
C GLY A 82 16.02 -11.99 9.10
N SER A 83 15.03 -12.28 8.26
CA SER A 83 13.68 -12.64 8.71
C SER A 83 13.65 -14.02 9.39
N ALA A 84 14.43 -15.00 8.90
CA ALA A 84 14.58 -16.29 9.57
C ALA A 84 15.20 -16.14 10.96
N LEU A 85 16.27 -15.35 11.09
CA LEU A 85 16.90 -15.05 12.38
C LEU A 85 15.96 -14.30 13.33
N PHE A 86 15.11 -13.43 12.79
CA PHE A 86 14.09 -12.73 13.60
C PHE A 86 13.03 -13.72 14.12
N ALA A 87 12.60 -14.66 13.30
CA ALA A 87 11.69 -15.74 13.70
C ALA A 87 12.28 -16.57 14.85
N VAL A 88 13.51 -17.05 14.68
CA VAL A 88 14.26 -17.80 15.73
C VAL A 88 14.41 -17.00 17.02
N ALA A 89 14.66 -15.70 16.92
CA ALA A 89 14.77 -14.85 18.11
C ALA A 89 13.43 -14.63 18.82
N CYS A 90 12.32 -14.61 18.09
CA CYS A 90 10.98 -14.59 18.66
C CYS A 90 10.71 -15.88 19.45
N GLU A 91 10.97 -17.01 18.83
CA GLU A 91 10.81 -18.34 19.43
C GLU A 91 11.66 -18.51 20.69
N ALA A 92 12.95 -18.17 20.62
CA ALA A 92 13.87 -18.23 21.78
C ALA A 92 13.43 -17.36 22.97
N LYS A 93 12.53 -16.40 22.76
CA LYS A 93 11.93 -15.56 23.80
C LYS A 93 10.49 -15.95 24.12
N GLY A 94 10.01 -17.09 23.64
CA GLY A 94 8.61 -17.52 23.82
C GLY A 94 7.61 -16.52 23.26
N LYS A 95 7.94 -15.86 22.12
CA LYS A 95 7.08 -14.89 21.46
C LYS A 95 6.52 -15.47 20.17
N LYS A 96 5.21 -15.26 19.92
CA LYS A 96 4.60 -15.58 18.63
C LYS A 96 5.26 -14.73 17.53
N PHE A 97 5.40 -15.32 16.36
CA PHE A 97 5.93 -14.68 15.17
C PHE A 97 4.90 -14.74 14.05
N PHE A 98 4.61 -13.60 13.46
CA PHE A 98 3.67 -13.44 12.35
C PHE A 98 4.40 -12.96 11.09
N VAL A 99 3.84 -13.30 9.95
CA VAL A 99 4.28 -12.82 8.64
C VAL A 99 3.28 -11.79 8.12
N GLU A 100 3.75 -10.70 7.55
CA GLU A 100 2.96 -9.68 6.87
C GLU A 100 3.32 -9.62 5.40
N VAL A 101 2.33 -9.73 4.49
CA VAL A 101 2.54 -9.71 3.05
C VAL A 101 1.45 -8.92 2.32
N ASP A 102 1.86 -8.19 1.28
CA ASP A 102 1.02 -7.35 0.44
C ASP A 102 1.01 -7.77 -1.04
N ASP A 103 1.74 -8.85 -1.38
CA ASP A 103 1.82 -9.42 -2.72
C ASP A 103 1.93 -10.96 -2.66
N ASN A 104 1.75 -11.65 -3.79
CA ASN A 104 1.88 -13.11 -3.88
C ASN A 104 3.35 -13.53 -4.09
N TYR A 105 4.10 -13.64 -3.00
CA TYR A 105 5.49 -14.13 -3.04
C TYR A 105 5.59 -15.66 -3.11
N VAL A 106 4.50 -16.38 -2.94
CA VAL A 106 4.45 -17.85 -3.02
C VAL A 106 4.64 -18.34 -4.45
N ASP A 107 3.94 -17.70 -5.39
CA ASP A 107 3.94 -18.10 -6.80
C ASP A 107 4.84 -17.20 -7.67
N TYR A 108 5.04 -15.94 -7.28
CA TYR A 108 5.71 -14.91 -8.07
C TYR A 108 6.88 -14.24 -7.34
N GLY A 109 7.41 -14.87 -6.28
CA GLY A 109 8.42 -14.29 -5.42
C GLY A 109 9.69 -13.86 -6.18
N ASP A 110 10.23 -14.72 -7.04
CA ASP A 110 11.45 -14.40 -7.80
C ASP A 110 11.25 -13.18 -8.71
N GLU A 111 10.10 -13.07 -9.39
CA GLU A 111 9.78 -11.92 -10.23
C GLU A 111 9.61 -10.64 -9.39
N LEU A 112 8.91 -10.73 -8.27
CA LEU A 112 8.66 -9.59 -7.39
C LEU A 112 9.94 -9.08 -6.73
N TRP A 113 10.81 -9.96 -6.25
CA TRP A 113 12.08 -9.57 -5.66
C TRP A 113 13.06 -9.00 -6.69
N MET A 114 13.12 -9.55 -7.91
CA MET A 114 13.92 -8.97 -8.99
C MET A 114 13.45 -7.57 -9.37
N LYS A 115 12.13 -7.34 -9.46
CA LYS A 115 11.59 -5.99 -9.70
C LYS A 115 11.99 -5.02 -8.59
N ARG A 116 11.89 -5.43 -7.32
CA ARG A 116 12.29 -4.59 -6.18
C ARG A 116 13.79 -4.27 -6.19
N ALA A 117 14.65 -5.23 -6.54
CA ALA A 117 16.08 -5.00 -6.69
C ALA A 117 16.39 -3.93 -7.75
N ASN A 118 15.68 -3.98 -8.88
CA ASN A 118 15.84 -3.00 -9.96
C ASN A 118 15.38 -1.58 -9.58
N TRP A 119 14.52 -1.45 -8.54
CA TRP A 119 14.10 -0.15 -8.03
C TRP A 119 15.01 0.42 -6.94
N GLY A 120 16.16 -0.22 -6.68
CA GLY A 120 17.11 0.20 -5.65
C GLY A 120 16.63 -0.09 -4.22
N GLU A 121 15.57 -0.85 -4.06
CA GLU A 121 15.25 -1.46 -2.78
C GLU A 121 16.33 -2.48 -2.46
N ALA A 122 17.00 -2.28 -1.35
CA ALA A 122 18.23 -2.96 -1.02
C ALA A 122 18.04 -4.48 -0.77
N ILE A 123 17.98 -5.24 -1.86
CA ILE A 123 18.46 -6.61 -1.86
C ILE A 123 19.97 -6.51 -2.12
N LYS A 124 20.69 -5.82 -1.23
CA LYS A 124 22.14 -5.64 -1.35
C LYS A 124 22.83 -6.78 -0.64
N GLY A 125 23.61 -7.54 -1.39
CA GLY A 125 24.64 -8.41 -0.87
C GLY A 125 24.24 -9.87 -0.65
N ASP A 126 24.95 -10.53 0.22
CA ASP A 126 25.02 -11.98 0.47
C ASP A 126 23.78 -12.60 1.14
N ASN A 127 22.61 -11.96 1.03
CA ASN A 127 21.37 -12.40 1.68
C ASN A 127 20.19 -12.38 0.70
N PRO A 128 20.18 -13.26 -0.31
CA PRO A 128 19.11 -13.28 -1.31
C PRO A 128 17.80 -13.76 -0.68
N HIS A 129 16.71 -13.09 -1.07
CA HIS A 129 15.37 -13.64 -0.86
C HIS A 129 15.18 -14.89 -1.69
N SER A 130 14.44 -15.85 -1.16
CA SER A 130 14.06 -17.05 -1.89
C SER A 130 12.59 -17.41 -1.66
N VAL A 131 11.94 -17.93 -2.69
CA VAL A 131 10.57 -18.47 -2.59
C VAL A 131 10.52 -19.57 -1.54
N GLN A 132 11.49 -20.45 -1.51
CA GLN A 132 11.55 -21.54 -0.52
C GLN A 132 11.70 -21.01 0.91
N GLY A 133 12.59 -20.03 1.13
CA GLY A 133 12.75 -19.38 2.43
C GLY A 133 11.48 -18.66 2.87
N HIS A 134 10.80 -18.00 1.95
CA HIS A 134 9.51 -17.37 2.22
C HIS A 134 8.44 -18.39 2.63
N ARG A 135 8.26 -19.47 1.84
CA ARG A 135 7.30 -20.54 2.15
C ARG A 135 7.58 -21.15 3.52
N TRP A 136 8.83 -21.50 3.78
CA TRP A 136 9.22 -22.08 5.08
C TRP A 136 8.87 -21.16 6.25
N ILE A 137 9.18 -19.87 6.15
CA ILE A 137 8.88 -18.89 7.20
C ILE A 137 7.35 -18.75 7.41
N VAL A 138 6.58 -18.74 6.31
CA VAL A 138 5.10 -18.69 6.37
C VAL A 138 4.54 -19.92 7.07
N GLU A 139 4.97 -21.12 6.68
CA GLU A 139 4.53 -22.38 7.25
C GLU A 139 4.81 -22.52 8.75
N HIS A 140 5.94 -21.93 9.21
CA HIS A 140 6.36 -21.99 10.62
C HIS A 140 5.94 -20.75 11.45
N SER A 141 5.23 -19.79 10.86
CA SER A 141 4.73 -18.64 11.58
C SER A 141 3.47 -18.97 12.39
N ALA A 142 3.21 -18.19 13.43
CA ALA A 142 1.97 -18.27 14.21
C ALA A 142 0.74 -17.80 13.42
N GLY A 143 0.96 -17.10 12.31
CA GLY A 143 -0.09 -16.67 11.39
C GLY A 143 0.42 -15.68 10.34
N VAL A 144 -0.42 -15.42 9.35
CA VAL A 144 -0.12 -14.57 8.19
C VAL A 144 -1.12 -13.42 8.12
N ILE A 145 -0.62 -12.21 7.99
CA ILE A 145 -1.43 -11.00 7.80
C ILE A 145 -1.31 -10.59 6.33
N VAL A 146 -2.43 -10.55 5.62
CA VAL A 146 -2.51 -10.22 4.20
C VAL A 146 -3.38 -8.99 3.93
N THR A 147 -3.24 -8.37 2.75
CA THR A 147 -4.01 -7.18 2.39
C THR A 147 -5.37 -7.48 1.77
N THR A 148 -5.53 -8.63 1.12
CA THR A 148 -6.71 -8.95 0.29
C THR A 148 -7.18 -10.39 0.47
N ARG A 149 -8.45 -10.65 0.11
CA ARG A 149 -9.00 -12.02 0.06
C ARG A 149 -8.29 -12.90 -0.95
N ALA A 150 -7.83 -12.35 -2.06
CA ALA A 150 -7.06 -13.08 -3.05
C ALA A 150 -5.73 -13.62 -2.48
N LEU A 151 -5.07 -12.84 -1.64
CA LEU A 151 -3.88 -13.29 -0.91
C LEU A 151 -4.23 -14.29 0.20
N GLU A 152 -5.32 -14.09 0.93
CA GLU A 152 -5.80 -15.06 1.91
C GLU A 152 -5.92 -16.44 1.28
N ALA A 153 -6.56 -16.57 0.10
CA ALA A 153 -6.72 -17.84 -0.60
C ALA A 153 -5.37 -18.49 -0.98
N VAL A 154 -4.33 -17.70 -1.28
CA VAL A 154 -2.98 -18.23 -1.57
C VAL A 154 -2.30 -18.74 -0.30
N TYR A 155 -2.28 -17.89 0.73
CA TYR A 155 -1.53 -18.16 1.95
C TYR A 155 -2.16 -19.20 2.86
N SER A 156 -3.50 -19.43 2.75
CA SER A 156 -4.20 -20.51 3.45
C SER A 156 -3.78 -21.92 3.00
N ASN A 157 -3.08 -22.04 1.88
CA ASN A 157 -2.44 -23.30 1.50
C ASN A 157 -1.14 -23.62 2.26
N LEU A 158 -0.61 -22.64 3.00
CA LEU A 158 0.66 -22.77 3.74
C LEU A 158 0.49 -22.58 5.25
N ASN A 159 -0.56 -21.89 5.69
CA ASN A 159 -0.80 -21.60 7.09
C ASN A 159 -2.30 -21.51 7.37
N ASP A 160 -2.79 -22.22 8.36
CA ASP A 160 -4.22 -22.27 8.72
C ASP A 160 -4.72 -20.98 9.38
N ASN A 161 -3.80 -20.11 9.85
CA ASN A 161 -4.11 -18.88 10.56
C ASN A 161 -3.80 -17.66 9.70
N VAL A 162 -4.65 -17.37 8.70
CA VAL A 162 -4.48 -16.23 7.78
C VAL A 162 -5.53 -15.16 8.05
N HIS A 163 -5.10 -13.92 8.14
CA HIS A 163 -5.94 -12.77 8.48
C HIS A 163 -5.88 -11.67 7.42
N VAL A 164 -7.05 -11.24 6.94
CA VAL A 164 -7.15 -10.09 6.02
C VAL A 164 -7.20 -8.80 6.83
N CYS A 165 -6.09 -8.05 6.81
CA CYS A 165 -5.99 -6.70 7.34
C CYS A 165 -5.77 -5.74 6.17
N ARG A 166 -6.85 -5.10 5.70
CA ARG A 166 -6.84 -4.26 4.49
C ARG A 166 -5.98 -3.01 4.64
N ASN A 167 -5.55 -2.45 3.51
CA ASN A 167 -4.97 -1.11 3.50
C ASN A 167 -6.01 -0.07 3.93
N SER A 168 -5.57 0.90 4.71
CA SER A 168 -6.44 1.91 5.31
C SER A 168 -5.72 3.25 5.44
N ILE A 169 -6.49 4.32 5.58
CA ILE A 169 -5.98 5.68 5.61
C ILE A 169 -5.75 6.15 7.06
N HIS A 170 -4.67 6.91 7.28
CA HIS A 170 -4.52 7.77 8.45
C HIS A 170 -4.93 9.21 8.07
N PRO A 171 -6.14 9.68 8.45
CA PRO A 171 -6.65 10.96 7.97
C PRO A 171 -5.76 12.16 8.31
N GLY A 172 -5.03 12.08 9.44
CA GLY A 172 -4.14 13.14 9.89
C GLY A 172 -2.92 13.41 9.00
N ASP A 173 -2.65 12.54 8.02
CA ASP A 173 -1.55 12.70 7.07
C ASP A 173 -2.01 13.27 5.73
N TRP A 174 -3.29 13.58 5.58
CA TRP A 174 -3.86 14.09 4.35
C TRP A 174 -4.19 15.57 4.46
N PRO A 175 -3.78 16.37 3.49
CA PRO A 175 -4.25 17.75 3.38
C PRO A 175 -5.76 17.76 3.08
N LYS A 176 -6.43 18.84 3.41
CA LYS A 176 -7.81 19.04 2.96
C LYS A 176 -7.85 19.14 1.44
N PRO A 177 -8.91 18.65 0.76
CA PRO A 177 -9.11 18.91 -0.66
C PRO A 177 -8.91 20.39 -0.99
N ALA A 178 -8.30 20.68 -2.13
CA ALA A 178 -8.13 22.07 -2.57
C ALA A 178 -9.49 22.68 -2.97
N PRO A 179 -9.68 23.98 -2.79
CA PRO A 179 -10.81 24.67 -3.41
C PRO A 179 -10.83 24.40 -4.92
N ARG A 180 -12.01 24.17 -5.47
CA ARG A 180 -12.19 23.93 -6.91
C ARG A 180 -12.25 25.24 -7.65
N ASP A 181 -11.57 25.29 -8.78
CA ASP A 181 -11.62 26.38 -9.75
C ASP A 181 -12.35 25.93 -11.03
N GLU A 182 -12.27 26.71 -12.09
CA GLU A 182 -12.88 26.38 -13.38
C GLU A 182 -12.18 25.23 -14.11
N THR A 183 -10.92 24.94 -13.77
CA THR A 183 -10.15 23.86 -14.36
C THR A 183 -10.56 22.52 -13.78
N PHE A 184 -10.96 21.61 -14.67
CA PHE A 184 -11.32 20.23 -14.32
C PHE A 184 -10.12 19.33 -14.48
N ARG A 185 -9.62 18.76 -13.38
CA ARG A 185 -8.37 17.99 -13.34
C ARG A 185 -8.61 16.50 -13.26
N ILE A 186 -8.09 15.79 -14.27
CA ILE A 186 -8.14 14.33 -14.34
C ILE A 186 -6.72 13.82 -14.16
N GLY A 187 -6.48 13.02 -13.13
CA GLY A 187 -5.14 12.59 -12.75
C GLY A 187 -4.92 11.09 -12.79
N TRP A 188 -3.70 10.70 -13.18
CA TRP A 188 -3.16 9.36 -13.00
C TRP A 188 -1.91 9.41 -12.12
N TYR A 189 -1.94 8.67 -10.99
CA TYR A 189 -0.82 8.56 -10.06
C TYR A 189 -0.27 7.14 -10.11
N ALA A 190 0.95 6.97 -10.60
CA ALA A 190 1.55 5.66 -10.81
C ALA A 190 3.08 5.67 -10.66
N SER A 191 3.63 4.52 -10.26
CA SER A 191 5.05 4.20 -10.37
C SER A 191 5.36 3.50 -11.69
N ASN A 192 6.62 3.26 -11.99
CA ASN A 192 7.06 2.54 -13.20
C ASN A 192 6.45 1.13 -13.34
N SER A 193 6.01 0.52 -12.25
CA SER A 193 5.34 -0.79 -12.30
C SER A 193 3.99 -0.77 -13.02
N HIS A 194 3.44 0.40 -13.26
CA HIS A 194 2.16 0.64 -13.93
C HIS A 194 2.30 1.11 -15.39
N ASP A 195 3.50 1.03 -15.98
CA ASP A 195 3.73 1.50 -17.35
C ASP A 195 2.72 0.92 -18.35
N ARG A 196 2.51 -0.40 -18.30
CA ARG A 196 1.55 -1.10 -19.17
C ARG A 196 0.10 -0.65 -18.97
N ASP A 197 -0.27 -0.19 -17.79
CA ASP A 197 -1.63 0.24 -17.47
C ASP A 197 -2.00 1.53 -18.22
N SER A 198 -1.01 2.34 -18.58
CA SER A 198 -1.15 3.61 -19.28
C SER A 198 -1.85 3.49 -20.64
N VAL A 199 -1.72 2.34 -21.31
CA VAL A 199 -2.32 2.11 -22.64
C VAL A 199 -3.84 2.12 -22.62
N LEU A 200 -4.44 1.72 -21.47
CA LEU A 200 -5.89 1.67 -21.32
C LEU A 200 -6.53 3.07 -21.36
N ILE A 201 -5.83 4.08 -20.86
CA ILE A 201 -6.34 5.46 -20.71
C ILE A 201 -5.78 6.45 -21.72
N ALA A 202 -4.74 6.11 -22.48
CA ALA A 202 -4.03 7.04 -23.36
C ALA A 202 -4.95 7.76 -24.35
N LYS A 203 -5.85 7.03 -25.02
CA LYS A 203 -6.85 7.59 -25.95
C LYS A 203 -7.80 8.57 -25.26
N ALA A 204 -8.32 8.20 -24.09
CA ALA A 204 -9.26 8.99 -23.32
C ALA A 204 -8.60 10.28 -22.81
N PHE A 205 -7.37 10.19 -22.32
CA PHE A 205 -6.59 11.34 -21.87
C PHE A 205 -6.21 12.28 -23.00
N SER A 206 -5.81 11.73 -24.17
CA SER A 206 -5.56 12.52 -25.38
C SER A 206 -6.81 13.28 -25.87
N TRP A 207 -8.00 12.69 -25.75
CA TRP A 207 -9.25 13.38 -26.05
C TRP A 207 -9.54 14.47 -25.01
N ALA A 208 -9.38 14.16 -23.72
CA ALA A 208 -9.70 15.06 -22.63
C ALA A 208 -8.76 16.29 -22.59
N SER A 209 -7.46 16.13 -22.93
CA SER A 209 -6.49 17.22 -22.97
C SER A 209 -6.84 18.32 -24.00
N ARG A 210 -7.73 18.03 -24.94
CA ARG A 210 -8.21 19.00 -25.95
C ARG A 210 -9.55 19.66 -25.58
N GLN A 211 -10.12 19.32 -24.41
CA GLN A 211 -11.37 19.91 -23.98
C GLN A 211 -11.14 21.24 -23.24
N PRO A 212 -12.05 22.22 -23.37
CA PRO A 212 -11.90 23.50 -22.69
C PRO A 212 -11.90 23.31 -21.17
N ASN A 213 -10.99 24.00 -20.51
CA ASN A 213 -10.83 23.97 -19.05
C ASN A 213 -10.67 22.56 -18.46
N VAL A 214 -9.97 21.66 -19.17
CA VAL A 214 -9.56 20.33 -18.70
C VAL A 214 -8.03 20.25 -18.65
N GLU A 215 -7.51 19.83 -17.53
CA GLU A 215 -6.08 19.57 -17.33
C GLU A 215 -5.86 18.07 -17.04
N ILE A 216 -4.97 17.44 -17.83
CA ILE A 216 -4.48 16.09 -17.50
C ILE A 216 -3.29 16.23 -16.59
N VAL A 217 -3.33 15.54 -15.46
CA VAL A 217 -2.24 15.52 -14.47
C VAL A 217 -1.65 14.13 -14.36
N ASN A 218 -0.39 13.99 -14.70
CA ASN A 218 0.34 12.75 -14.53
C ASN A 218 1.31 12.88 -13.34
N ILE A 219 1.19 11.98 -12.36
CA ILE A 219 1.99 12.02 -11.13
C ILE A 219 2.83 10.74 -11.06
N GLY A 220 4.15 10.90 -11.08
CA GLY A 220 5.12 9.82 -10.99
C GLY A 220 5.61 9.35 -12.35
N HIS A 221 5.32 8.10 -12.73
CA HIS A 221 5.79 7.52 -13.98
C HIS A 221 5.35 8.32 -15.21
N ASN A 222 6.29 8.56 -16.13
CA ASN A 222 6.02 9.22 -17.41
C ASN A 222 5.95 8.20 -18.55
N PRO A 223 4.74 7.89 -19.07
CA PRO A 223 4.58 6.90 -20.15
C PRO A 223 4.90 7.43 -21.55
N GLY A 224 5.46 8.63 -21.67
CA GLY A 224 5.85 9.20 -22.96
C GLY A 224 4.67 9.64 -23.87
N TRP A 225 3.51 9.94 -23.31
CA TRP A 225 2.35 10.39 -24.08
C TRP A 225 2.63 11.67 -24.87
N GLY A 226 2.21 11.72 -26.14
CA GLY A 226 2.42 12.85 -27.07
C GLY A 226 1.37 13.97 -27.00
N PHE A 227 0.56 14.07 -25.94
CA PHE A 227 -0.44 15.11 -25.75
C PHE A 227 -0.12 16.00 -24.54
N ASP A 228 -0.77 17.15 -24.46
CA ASP A 228 -0.56 18.13 -23.39
C ASP A 228 -1.03 17.62 -22.05
N ARG A 229 -0.16 17.73 -21.05
CA ARG A 229 -0.39 17.32 -19.67
C ARG A 229 0.57 18.00 -18.70
N ARG A 230 0.16 18.14 -17.46
CA ARG A 230 1.07 18.49 -16.37
C ARG A 230 1.75 17.24 -15.82
N GLN A 231 3.06 17.15 -15.98
CA GLN A 231 3.88 16.07 -15.44
C GLN A 231 4.43 16.46 -14.06
N ILE A 232 4.17 15.63 -13.07
CA ILE A 232 4.78 15.71 -11.72
C ILE A 232 5.74 14.54 -11.59
N GLU A 233 7.01 14.85 -11.37
CA GLU A 233 8.05 13.82 -11.27
C GLU A 233 7.83 12.87 -10.09
N TRP A 234 8.28 11.65 -10.26
CA TRP A 234 8.25 10.65 -9.21
C TRP A 234 9.09 11.11 -8.00
N THR A 235 8.65 10.76 -6.81
CA THR A 235 9.35 11.07 -5.56
C THR A 235 9.25 9.91 -4.58
N SER A 236 10.32 9.70 -3.81
CA SER A 236 10.30 8.78 -2.66
C SER A 236 9.61 9.36 -1.42
N ASP A 237 9.24 10.65 -1.42
CA ASP A 237 8.42 11.26 -0.37
C ASP A 237 6.96 10.91 -0.60
N LEU A 238 6.40 10.06 0.25
CA LEU A 238 5.01 9.59 0.17
C LEU A 238 3.96 10.69 0.40
N PHE A 239 4.35 11.81 0.98
CA PHE A 239 3.43 12.90 1.30
C PHE A 239 3.36 13.94 0.19
N LYS A 240 4.41 14.08 -0.59
CA LYS A 240 4.47 15.07 -1.67
C LYS A 240 3.39 14.86 -2.75
N PRO A 241 3.11 13.64 -3.23
CA PRO A 241 2.02 13.43 -4.18
C PRO A 241 0.64 13.83 -3.68
N ARG A 242 0.40 13.79 -2.36
CA ARG A 242 -0.89 14.16 -1.76
C ARG A 242 -1.26 15.63 -1.98
N GLU A 243 -0.27 16.50 -2.12
CA GLU A 243 -0.50 17.92 -2.49
C GLU A 243 -1.05 18.08 -3.91
N GLU A 244 -0.73 17.13 -4.80
CA GLU A 244 -1.28 17.12 -6.15
C GLU A 244 -2.62 16.35 -6.20
N LEU A 245 -2.72 15.23 -5.50
CA LEU A 245 -3.95 14.44 -5.42
C LEU A 245 -5.14 15.27 -4.91
N ARG A 246 -4.91 16.18 -3.94
CA ARG A 246 -5.98 17.03 -3.39
C ARG A 246 -6.55 18.07 -4.35
N ARG A 247 -5.93 18.24 -5.55
CA ARG A 247 -6.36 19.18 -6.59
C ARG A 247 -7.16 18.49 -7.70
N LEU A 248 -7.15 17.16 -7.75
CA LEU A 248 -7.82 16.38 -8.79
C LEU A 248 -9.33 16.35 -8.56
N ASP A 249 -10.10 16.44 -9.64
CA ASP A 249 -11.54 16.15 -9.66
C ASP A 249 -11.79 14.65 -9.88
N VAL A 250 -10.98 14.02 -10.73
CA VAL A 250 -11.02 12.58 -11.01
C VAL A 250 -9.65 11.96 -10.84
N GLY A 251 -9.57 10.84 -10.15
CA GLY A 251 -8.39 10.00 -10.07
C GLY A 251 -8.61 8.69 -10.80
N VAL A 252 -7.76 8.35 -11.79
CA VAL A 252 -7.92 7.13 -12.58
C VAL A 252 -6.93 6.05 -12.17
N SER A 253 -7.41 4.80 -12.05
CA SER A 253 -6.60 3.63 -11.71
C SER A 253 -6.86 2.50 -12.71
N PRO A 254 -6.28 2.59 -13.92
CA PRO A 254 -6.28 1.49 -14.87
C PRO A 254 -5.42 0.35 -14.34
N LEU A 255 -5.76 -0.87 -14.69
CA LEU A 255 -5.00 -2.06 -14.33
C LEU A 255 -5.13 -3.11 -15.43
N VAL A 256 -4.06 -3.34 -16.17
CA VAL A 256 -4.01 -4.37 -17.21
C VAL A 256 -4.07 -5.74 -16.55
N ALA A 257 -4.91 -6.63 -17.09
CA ALA A 257 -5.02 -7.99 -16.62
C ALA A 257 -3.65 -8.69 -16.63
N SER A 258 -3.24 -9.17 -15.48
CA SER A 258 -2.02 -9.96 -15.30
C SER A 258 -2.20 -10.91 -14.12
N PRO A 259 -1.41 -11.97 -14.03
CA PRO A 259 -1.48 -12.89 -12.88
C PRO A 259 -1.34 -12.19 -11.52
N LEU A 260 -0.58 -11.09 -11.46
CA LEU A 260 -0.36 -10.30 -10.24
C LEU A 260 -1.47 -9.28 -9.97
N ALA A 261 -2.26 -8.90 -10.98
CA ALA A 261 -3.24 -7.81 -10.86
C ALA A 261 -4.28 -8.09 -9.77
N LYS A 262 -4.76 -9.33 -9.66
CA LYS A 262 -5.79 -9.73 -8.69
C LYS A 262 -5.37 -9.63 -7.22
N TYR A 263 -4.06 -9.64 -6.95
CA TYR A 263 -3.53 -9.56 -5.58
C TYR A 263 -3.33 -8.14 -5.08
N ARG A 264 -3.43 -7.15 -5.98
CA ARG A 264 -3.30 -5.73 -5.64
C ARG A 264 -4.40 -5.30 -4.67
N SER A 265 -4.12 -4.29 -3.86
CA SER A 265 -5.12 -3.66 -3.01
C SER A 265 -5.77 -2.44 -3.68
N ASP A 266 -6.87 -1.99 -3.12
CA ASP A 266 -7.61 -0.81 -3.53
C ASP A 266 -7.00 0.52 -3.04
N LEU A 267 -5.75 0.53 -2.61
CA LEU A 267 -5.08 1.70 -2.03
C LEU A 267 -5.19 2.95 -2.90
N LYS A 268 -5.10 2.80 -4.22
CA LYS A 268 -5.26 3.92 -5.17
C LYS A 268 -6.62 4.59 -5.08
N ALA A 269 -7.69 3.80 -4.96
CA ALA A 269 -9.04 4.34 -4.77
C ALA A 269 -9.14 5.13 -3.46
N LEU A 270 -8.56 4.61 -2.38
CA LEU A 270 -8.52 5.29 -1.08
C LEU A 270 -7.74 6.60 -1.16
N GLU A 271 -6.59 6.62 -1.85
CA GLU A 271 -5.74 7.81 -2.00
C GLU A 271 -6.46 8.91 -2.80
N TYR A 272 -7.12 8.56 -3.91
CA TYR A 272 -7.91 9.52 -4.69
C TYR A 272 -9.08 10.07 -3.89
N ALA A 273 -9.88 9.20 -3.27
CA ALA A 273 -11.01 9.62 -2.44
C ALA A 273 -10.57 10.54 -1.29
N MET A 274 -9.48 10.21 -0.60
CA MET A 274 -8.93 11.07 0.46
C MET A 274 -8.45 12.42 -0.04
N GLY A 275 -7.88 12.47 -1.26
CA GLY A 275 -7.54 13.72 -1.94
C GLY A 275 -8.76 14.55 -2.33
N GLY A 276 -9.95 13.97 -2.34
CA GLY A 276 -11.19 14.62 -2.78
C GLY A 276 -11.42 14.49 -4.28
N ALA A 277 -10.84 13.48 -4.92
CA ALA A 277 -11.09 13.10 -6.31
C ALA A 277 -12.05 11.92 -6.38
N MET A 278 -12.96 11.91 -7.35
CA MET A 278 -13.82 10.77 -7.63
C MET A 278 -12.98 9.63 -8.22
N PRO A 279 -12.98 8.41 -7.62
CA PRO A 279 -12.21 7.30 -8.15
C PRO A 279 -12.84 6.73 -9.42
N PHE A 280 -12.03 6.63 -10.50
CA PHE A 280 -12.35 5.88 -11.71
C PHE A 280 -11.41 4.69 -11.78
N LEU A 281 -11.94 3.49 -11.75
CA LEU A 281 -11.21 2.27 -11.42
C LEU A 281 -11.36 1.22 -12.54
N GLN A 282 -10.34 0.38 -12.69
CA GLN A 282 -10.46 -0.81 -13.52
C GLN A 282 -11.50 -1.75 -12.89
N SER A 283 -12.45 -2.26 -13.68
CA SER A 283 -13.33 -3.35 -13.22
C SER A 283 -12.49 -4.63 -13.10
N SER A 284 -12.00 -4.85 -11.90
CA SER A 284 -11.11 -5.96 -11.54
C SER A 284 -11.13 -6.20 -10.04
N GLU A 285 -10.69 -7.39 -9.62
CA GLU A 285 -10.80 -7.92 -8.26
C GLU A 285 -10.36 -6.93 -7.16
N PRO A 286 -9.27 -6.17 -7.27
CA PRO A 286 -8.88 -5.19 -6.26
C PRO A 286 -9.94 -4.13 -5.96
N TYR A 287 -10.81 -3.85 -6.92
CA TYR A 287 -11.78 -2.75 -6.85
C TYR A 287 -13.23 -3.21 -6.78
N TRP A 288 -13.54 -4.50 -6.66
CA TRP A 288 -14.92 -5.00 -6.62
C TRP A 288 -15.76 -4.41 -5.48
N GLU A 289 -15.15 -4.06 -4.34
CA GLU A 289 -15.85 -3.37 -3.25
C GLU A 289 -16.34 -1.95 -3.63
N TRP A 290 -15.89 -1.43 -4.77
CA TRP A 290 -16.25 -0.11 -5.29
C TRP A 290 -17.30 -0.16 -6.41
N GLU A 291 -17.61 -1.33 -6.96
CA GLU A 291 -18.49 -1.48 -8.12
C GLU A 291 -19.93 -1.05 -7.85
N ASP A 292 -20.44 -1.29 -6.65
CA ASP A 292 -21.77 -0.91 -6.21
C ASP A 292 -21.85 0.52 -5.63
N LYS A 293 -20.73 1.27 -5.64
CA LYS A 293 -20.67 2.61 -5.08
C LYS A 293 -20.93 3.67 -6.13
N GLU A 294 -21.98 4.45 -5.97
CA GLU A 294 -22.31 5.53 -6.89
C GLU A 294 -21.23 6.61 -7.00
N PHE A 295 -20.40 6.75 -5.97
CA PHE A 295 -19.25 7.66 -5.92
C PHE A 295 -17.96 7.11 -6.51
N ALA A 296 -18.00 5.97 -7.21
CA ALA A 296 -16.93 5.44 -8.03
C ALA A 296 -17.45 5.08 -9.43
N ARG A 297 -16.56 4.95 -10.40
CA ARG A 297 -16.93 4.48 -11.74
C ARG A 297 -15.95 3.42 -12.21
N MET A 298 -16.51 2.39 -12.85
CA MET A 298 -15.73 1.25 -13.32
C MET A 298 -15.55 1.32 -14.84
N ALA A 299 -14.38 0.86 -15.32
CA ALA A 299 -14.07 0.70 -16.73
C ALA A 299 -13.30 -0.59 -16.95
N THR A 300 -13.56 -1.29 -18.06
CA THR A 300 -12.90 -2.56 -18.39
C THR A 300 -11.98 -2.40 -19.59
N THR A 301 -12.44 -1.74 -20.64
CA THR A 301 -11.77 -1.57 -21.92
C THR A 301 -11.34 -0.13 -22.17
N PRO A 302 -10.44 0.14 -23.12
CA PRO A 302 -10.12 1.51 -23.52
C PRO A 302 -11.35 2.33 -23.96
N ASP A 303 -12.36 1.69 -24.54
CA ASP A 303 -13.61 2.38 -24.92
C ASP A 303 -14.47 2.68 -23.71
N ASP A 304 -14.46 1.84 -22.68
CA ASP A 304 -15.10 2.15 -21.39
C ASP A 304 -14.42 3.35 -20.74
N TRP A 305 -13.10 3.36 -20.67
CA TRP A 305 -12.34 4.51 -20.19
C TRP A 305 -12.70 5.80 -20.93
N MET A 306 -12.82 5.73 -22.25
CA MET A 306 -13.25 6.86 -23.06
C MET A 306 -14.67 7.33 -22.68
N ARG A 307 -15.62 6.40 -22.52
CA ARG A 307 -17.00 6.74 -22.09
C ARG A 307 -17.02 7.39 -20.72
N GLN A 308 -16.30 6.82 -19.76
CA GLN A 308 -16.25 7.34 -18.38
C GLN A 308 -15.61 8.73 -18.32
N ILE A 309 -14.52 8.96 -19.02
CA ILE A 309 -13.86 10.28 -19.07
C ILE A 309 -14.74 11.32 -19.75
N LYS A 310 -15.41 10.96 -20.87
CA LYS A 310 -16.38 11.86 -21.54
C LYS A 310 -17.52 12.23 -20.60
N TRP A 311 -18.06 11.24 -19.88
CA TRP A 311 -19.10 11.49 -18.89
C TRP A 311 -18.63 12.46 -17.80
N ALA A 312 -17.43 12.28 -17.27
CA ALA A 312 -16.88 13.15 -16.24
C ALA A 312 -16.73 14.60 -16.70
N VAL A 313 -16.22 14.79 -17.92
CA VAL A 313 -16.05 16.14 -18.50
C VAL A 313 -17.41 16.85 -18.71
N ALA A 314 -18.45 16.08 -19.07
CA ALA A 314 -19.80 16.60 -19.25
C ALA A 314 -20.56 16.84 -17.94
N ASN A 315 -20.18 16.18 -16.83
CA ASN A 315 -20.94 16.19 -15.55
C ASN A 315 -20.05 16.62 -14.38
N ARG A 316 -19.28 17.71 -14.54
CA ARG A 316 -18.24 18.14 -13.58
C ARG A 316 -18.76 18.36 -12.16
N ASP A 317 -19.95 18.96 -12.01
CA ASP A 317 -20.53 19.22 -10.70
C ASP A 317 -20.95 17.94 -9.99
N GLU A 318 -21.53 16.99 -10.72
CA GLU A 318 -21.85 15.66 -10.21
C GLU A 318 -20.60 14.91 -9.76
N VAL A 319 -19.52 14.97 -10.55
CA VAL A 319 -18.21 14.39 -10.17
C VAL A 319 -17.72 14.94 -8.85
N ARG A 320 -17.81 16.26 -8.63
CA ARG A 320 -17.38 16.92 -7.38
C ARG A 320 -18.21 16.50 -6.18
N VAL A 321 -19.53 16.37 -6.35
CA VAL A 321 -20.43 15.85 -5.30
C VAL A 321 -20.05 14.40 -4.94
N ARG A 322 -19.91 13.54 -5.94
CA ARG A 322 -19.55 12.13 -5.73
C ARG A 322 -18.14 11.97 -5.16
N ALA A 323 -17.19 12.82 -5.51
CA ALA A 323 -15.86 12.85 -4.90
C ALA A 323 -15.91 13.14 -3.39
N GLN A 324 -16.80 14.02 -2.96
CA GLN A 324 -17.03 14.27 -1.54
C GLN A 324 -17.61 13.03 -0.84
N GLN A 325 -18.60 12.37 -1.43
CA GLN A 325 -19.18 11.11 -0.91
C GLN A 325 -18.13 10.01 -0.80
N ALA A 326 -17.26 9.86 -1.81
CA ALA A 326 -16.14 8.90 -1.78
C ALA A 326 -15.20 9.19 -0.59
N ARG A 327 -14.90 10.46 -0.34
CA ARG A 327 -14.07 10.87 0.79
C ARG A 327 -14.74 10.59 2.14
N GLU A 328 -16.02 10.87 2.28
CA GLU A 328 -16.82 10.60 3.48
C GLU A 328 -16.87 9.09 3.78
N TYR A 329 -17.06 8.25 2.76
CA TYR A 329 -16.97 6.80 2.88
C TYR A 329 -15.61 6.36 3.43
N VAL A 330 -14.51 6.86 2.85
CA VAL A 330 -13.16 6.48 3.32
C VAL A 330 -12.93 6.94 4.76
N LEU A 331 -13.40 8.11 5.13
CA LEU A 331 -13.27 8.62 6.50
C LEU A 331 -14.09 7.81 7.52
N ALA A 332 -15.26 7.29 7.12
CA ALA A 332 -16.12 6.49 7.97
C ALA A 332 -15.62 5.03 8.07
N GLU A 333 -15.29 4.40 6.95
CA GLU A 333 -15.15 2.93 6.84
C GLU A 333 -13.72 2.43 6.62
N ARG A 334 -12.83 3.27 6.06
CA ARG A 334 -11.53 2.82 5.55
C ARG A 334 -10.35 3.56 6.21
N THR A 335 -10.52 3.96 7.46
CA THR A 335 -9.43 4.52 8.27
C THR A 335 -8.72 3.43 9.06
N PHE A 336 -7.48 3.71 9.45
CA PHE A 336 -6.74 2.76 10.29
C PHE A 336 -7.38 2.59 11.69
N ARG A 337 -8.22 3.54 12.11
CA ARG A 337 -8.99 3.42 13.36
C ARG A 337 -10.05 2.32 13.27
N THR A 338 -10.68 2.14 12.10
CA THR A 338 -11.68 1.08 11.87
C THR A 338 -11.02 -0.28 11.63
N GLU A 339 -9.86 -0.32 11.00
CA GLU A 339 -9.14 -1.57 10.67
C GLU A 339 -8.25 -2.11 11.80
N ILE A 340 -7.90 -1.29 12.81
CA ILE A 340 -6.95 -1.71 13.85
C ILE A 340 -7.42 -2.92 14.65
N GLU A 341 -8.72 -3.07 14.80
CA GLU A 341 -9.27 -4.21 15.54
C GLU A 341 -9.01 -5.54 14.84
N ARG A 342 -9.04 -5.58 13.51
CA ARG A 342 -8.63 -6.77 12.74
C ARG A 342 -7.17 -7.14 12.96
N TRP A 343 -6.30 -6.13 13.04
CA TRP A 343 -4.90 -6.35 13.38
C TRP A 343 -4.73 -6.90 14.80
N ARG A 344 -5.52 -6.42 15.77
CA ARG A 344 -5.51 -6.96 17.14
C ARG A 344 -5.96 -8.39 17.17
N GLN A 345 -7.09 -8.69 16.56
CA GLN A 345 -7.61 -10.06 16.47
C GLN A 345 -6.61 -11.00 15.80
N ALA A 346 -5.93 -10.55 14.74
CA ALA A 346 -4.89 -11.34 14.07
C ALA A 346 -3.74 -11.72 15.01
N ILE A 347 -3.26 -10.79 15.86
CA ILE A 347 -2.08 -11.03 16.70
C ILE A 347 -2.42 -11.53 18.11
N GLU A 348 -3.61 -11.26 18.61
CA GLU A 348 -4.09 -11.68 19.95
C GLU A 348 -4.95 -12.94 19.88
N GLY A 349 -5.72 -13.13 18.80
CA GLY A 349 -6.72 -14.18 18.61
C GLY A 349 -6.18 -15.60 18.40
N GLY A 350 -4.89 -15.81 18.59
CA GLY A 350 -4.32 -17.16 18.65
C GLY A 350 -4.52 -17.86 20.00
N GLU A 351 -5.44 -17.41 20.83
CA GLU A 351 -5.92 -18.05 22.06
C GLU A 351 -7.43 -18.31 21.88
N ALA A 352 -7.78 -19.35 21.17
CA ALA A 352 -9.09 -20.01 21.22
C ALA A 352 -8.88 -21.51 21.34
#